data_25e316d3f1f3a195771d476aca6000a3
#
_entry.id   25e316d3f1f3a195771d476aca6000a3
#
_cell.length_a   1.000
_cell.length_b   1.000
_cell.length_c   1.000
_cell.angle_alpha   90.00
_cell.angle_beta   90.00
_cell.angle_gamma   90.00
#
_symmetry.space_group_name_H-M   'P 1'
#
loop_
_entity.id
_entity.type
_entity.pdbx_description
1 polymer ?
#
loop_
_entity_poly.entity_id
_entity_poly.type
_entity_poly.pdbx_seq_one_letter_code
_entity_poly.pdbx_strand_id
1 'polypeptide(L)'
;MFVKNSMLPKDKLVTITPKDSIKKAIDIMEENNFLSIPVAEGEKFYGSISKERIYTFYYEKCLDKQCLLTDFTVESIMRSDVPTIHPLDQMEKAAHFLEVKSVSFVAVVDEYGAFKGIVTHHAIFHEFTELFGLNKGRRLSVIAYDIPGQISKLTKIISENNGDVISFVVVDPKSLTDVKEVVIRIRTDNFQGILEKVKESGFKIQ
;
A
#
# COMPACT_ATOMS: atom_id res chain seq x y z
N MET A 1 -7.91 -1.31 8.53
CA MET A 1 -8.02 -2.55 7.72
C MET A 1 -6.90 -3.51 8.10
N PHE A 2 -7.14 -4.85 8.10
CA PHE A 2 -6.10 -5.79 8.52
C PHE A 2 -5.26 -6.26 7.32
N VAL A 3 -3.96 -6.43 7.56
CA VAL A 3 -2.96 -6.89 6.58
C VAL A 3 -3.39 -8.18 5.86
N LYS A 4 -3.96 -9.16 6.59
CA LYS A 4 -4.41 -10.44 6.02
C LYS A 4 -5.42 -10.33 4.86
N ASN A 5 -6.15 -9.21 4.78
CA ASN A 5 -7.20 -9.04 3.77
C ASN A 5 -6.64 -8.59 2.42
N SER A 6 -5.45 -7.98 2.42
CA SER A 6 -4.89 -7.30 1.25
C SER A 6 -3.43 -7.68 0.96
N MET A 7 -2.83 -8.53 1.78
CA MET A 7 -1.51 -9.08 1.49
C MET A 7 -1.56 -10.01 0.27
N LEU A 8 -0.45 -10.12 -0.43
CA LEU A 8 -0.24 -11.17 -1.41
C LEU A 8 0.19 -12.44 -0.65
N PRO A 9 -0.64 -13.49 -0.60
CA PRO A 9 -0.36 -14.68 0.21
C PRO A 9 0.77 -15.52 -0.37
N LYS A 10 1.45 -16.26 0.49
CA LYS A 10 2.66 -17.02 0.17
C LYS A 10 2.47 -18.02 -0.98
N ASP A 11 1.32 -18.67 -1.06
CA ASP A 11 0.99 -19.65 -2.11
C ASP A 11 0.89 -19.04 -3.52
N LYS A 12 0.74 -17.72 -3.61
CA LYS A 12 0.73 -16.96 -4.87
C LYS A 12 2.06 -16.24 -5.15
N LEU A 13 3.06 -16.41 -4.27
CA LEU A 13 4.36 -15.77 -4.42
C LEU A 13 5.35 -16.67 -5.15
N VAL A 14 6.16 -16.06 -6.00
CA VAL A 14 7.42 -16.64 -6.44
C VAL A 14 8.47 -16.29 -5.39
N THR A 15 9.07 -17.31 -4.79
CA THR A 15 10.11 -17.16 -3.77
C THR A 15 11.39 -17.85 -4.23
N ILE A 16 12.51 -17.52 -3.59
CA ILE A 16 13.80 -18.16 -3.82
C ILE A 16 14.40 -18.56 -2.47
N THR A 17 15.25 -19.59 -2.48
CA THR A 17 15.92 -20.04 -1.26
C THR A 17 17.27 -19.34 -1.06
N PRO A 18 17.79 -19.26 0.18
CA PRO A 18 19.11 -18.69 0.44
C PRO A 18 20.26 -19.34 -0.35
N LYS A 19 20.15 -20.65 -0.61
CA LYS A 19 21.18 -21.45 -1.28
C LYS A 19 21.12 -21.42 -2.81
N ASP A 20 20.08 -20.84 -3.38
CA ASP A 20 19.97 -20.69 -4.83
C ASP A 20 21.04 -19.75 -5.37
N SER A 21 21.41 -19.94 -6.66
CA SER A 21 22.39 -19.11 -7.33
C SER A 21 21.82 -17.72 -7.68
N ILE A 22 22.70 -16.74 -7.84
CA ILE A 22 22.34 -15.42 -8.33
C ILE A 22 21.75 -15.47 -9.74
N LYS A 23 22.26 -16.39 -10.59
CA LYS A 23 21.71 -16.63 -11.92
C LYS A 23 20.20 -16.95 -11.83
N LYS A 24 19.83 -17.92 -11.00
CA LYS A 24 18.41 -18.30 -10.81
C LYS A 24 17.56 -17.12 -10.32
N ALA A 25 18.11 -16.30 -9.43
CA ALA A 25 17.39 -15.11 -8.94
C ALA A 25 17.12 -14.11 -10.07
N ILE A 26 18.11 -13.87 -10.94
CA ILE A 26 17.98 -12.98 -12.11
C ILE A 26 16.96 -13.56 -13.10
N ASP A 27 17.10 -14.83 -13.46
CA ASP A 27 16.20 -15.51 -14.40
C ASP A 27 14.74 -15.38 -13.94
N ILE A 28 14.44 -15.67 -12.67
CA ILE A 28 13.10 -15.51 -12.10
C ILE A 28 12.61 -14.05 -12.17
N MET A 29 13.47 -13.07 -11.86
CA MET A 29 13.10 -11.66 -11.89
C MET A 29 12.87 -11.15 -13.32
N GLU A 30 13.56 -11.70 -14.32
CA GLU A 30 13.38 -11.33 -15.74
C GLU A 30 12.11 -11.95 -16.32
N GLU A 31 11.88 -13.24 -16.09
CA GLU A 31 10.69 -13.95 -16.58
C GLU A 31 9.38 -13.38 -16.04
N ASN A 32 9.39 -12.90 -14.79
CA ASN A 32 8.19 -12.38 -14.12
C ASN A 32 8.11 -10.85 -14.09
N ASN A 33 9.09 -10.14 -14.66
CA ASN A 33 9.17 -8.67 -14.59
C ASN A 33 9.25 -8.14 -13.14
N PHE A 34 9.89 -8.86 -12.24
CA PHE A 34 10.05 -8.45 -10.85
C PHE A 34 11.34 -7.66 -10.65
N LEU A 35 11.30 -6.68 -9.73
CA LEU A 35 12.47 -5.93 -9.26
C LEU A 35 13.11 -6.57 -8.03
N SER A 36 12.33 -7.34 -7.28
CA SER A 36 12.78 -8.06 -6.09
C SER A 36 11.93 -9.29 -5.81
N ILE A 37 12.49 -10.29 -5.13
CA ILE A 37 11.82 -11.52 -4.74
C ILE A 37 12.03 -11.77 -3.25
N PRO A 38 11.03 -12.32 -2.52
CA PRO A 38 11.21 -12.80 -1.15
C PRO A 38 12.15 -14.01 -1.12
N VAL A 39 13.06 -14.02 -0.16
CA VAL A 39 13.92 -15.16 0.14
C VAL A 39 13.30 -15.93 1.28
N ALA A 40 12.83 -17.16 0.99
CA ALA A 40 12.13 -18.00 1.96
C ALA A 40 12.36 -19.48 1.69
N GLU A 41 12.35 -20.29 2.73
CA GLU A 41 12.44 -21.76 2.64
C GLU A 41 11.45 -22.39 3.63
N GLY A 42 10.54 -23.22 3.12
CA GLY A 42 9.44 -23.72 3.93
C GLY A 42 8.61 -22.56 4.51
N GLU A 43 8.44 -22.51 5.80
CA GLU A 43 7.73 -21.44 6.50
C GLU A 43 8.65 -20.30 6.98
N LYS A 44 9.95 -20.42 6.78
CA LYS A 44 10.90 -19.44 7.26
C LYS A 44 11.18 -18.35 6.23
N PHE A 45 11.03 -17.09 6.63
CA PHE A 45 11.44 -15.93 5.88
C PHE A 45 12.88 -15.55 6.23
N TYR A 46 13.71 -15.25 5.23
CA TYR A 46 15.10 -14.87 5.41
C TYR A 46 15.37 -13.41 5.00
N GLY A 47 14.59 -12.88 4.06
CA GLY A 47 14.82 -11.52 3.57
C GLY A 47 14.35 -11.31 2.13
N SER A 48 15.04 -10.46 1.39
CA SER A 48 14.75 -10.16 -0.02
C SER A 48 16.02 -10.10 -0.84
N ILE A 49 15.91 -10.45 -2.12
CA ILE A 49 16.93 -10.20 -3.14
C ILE A 49 16.35 -9.28 -4.21
N SER A 50 17.09 -8.26 -4.65
CA SER A 50 16.65 -7.32 -5.69
C SER A 50 17.70 -7.17 -6.79
N LYS A 51 17.27 -6.77 -8.00
CA LYS A 51 18.18 -6.44 -9.11
C LYS A 51 19.18 -5.36 -8.70
N GLU A 52 18.70 -4.31 -8.04
CA GLU A 52 19.57 -3.23 -7.56
C GLU A 52 20.69 -3.76 -6.68
N ARG A 53 20.37 -4.61 -5.71
CA ARG A 53 21.35 -5.16 -4.77
C ARG A 53 22.37 -6.06 -5.46
N ILE A 54 21.92 -6.86 -6.44
CA ILE A 54 22.82 -7.70 -7.26
C ILE A 54 23.78 -6.83 -8.09
N TYR A 55 23.26 -5.77 -8.73
CA TYR A 55 24.09 -4.85 -9.50
C TYR A 55 25.06 -4.05 -8.62
N THR A 56 24.62 -3.57 -7.47
CA THR A 56 25.49 -2.88 -6.52
C THR A 56 26.64 -3.81 -6.08
N PHE A 57 26.34 -5.04 -5.70
CA PHE A 57 27.35 -6.02 -5.31
C PHE A 57 28.34 -6.32 -6.46
N TYR A 58 27.84 -6.44 -7.68
CA TYR A 58 28.67 -6.64 -8.88
C TYR A 58 29.68 -5.48 -9.06
N TYR A 59 29.23 -4.24 -9.00
CA TYR A 59 30.09 -3.06 -9.14
C TYR A 59 31.06 -2.91 -7.98
N GLU A 60 30.63 -3.07 -6.75
CA GLU A 60 31.47 -2.91 -5.56
C GLU A 60 32.59 -3.97 -5.47
N LYS A 61 32.33 -5.17 -5.93
CA LYS A 61 33.29 -6.27 -5.89
C LYS A 61 34.18 -6.35 -7.13
N CYS A 62 33.91 -5.52 -8.14
CA CYS A 62 34.62 -5.53 -9.44
C CYS A 62 34.74 -6.93 -10.05
N LEU A 63 33.67 -7.71 -9.98
CA LEU A 63 33.61 -9.10 -10.45
C LEU A 63 33.42 -9.15 -11.97
N ASP A 64 33.83 -10.24 -12.60
CA ASP A 64 33.27 -10.56 -13.91
C ASP A 64 31.85 -11.17 -13.76
N LYS A 65 31.08 -11.08 -14.84
CA LYS A 65 29.68 -11.54 -14.83
C LYS A 65 29.54 -13.02 -14.52
N GLN A 66 30.46 -13.85 -15.00
CA GLN A 66 30.39 -15.30 -14.80
C GLN A 66 30.61 -15.65 -13.33
N CYS A 67 31.63 -15.08 -12.70
CA CYS A 67 31.90 -15.25 -11.27
C CYS A 67 30.69 -14.86 -10.42
N LEU A 68 30.06 -13.72 -10.68
CA LEU A 68 28.85 -13.30 -9.95
C LEU A 68 27.75 -14.36 -10.03
N LEU A 69 27.48 -14.91 -11.21
CA LEU A 69 26.37 -15.80 -11.45
C LEU A 69 26.54 -17.19 -10.87
N THR A 70 27.79 -17.69 -10.77
CA THR A 70 28.10 -19.08 -10.40
C THR A 70 28.63 -19.23 -8.99
N ASP A 71 29.43 -18.29 -8.50
CA ASP A 71 30.22 -18.47 -7.28
C ASP A 71 29.52 -17.89 -6.03
N PHE A 72 28.42 -17.13 -6.24
CA PHE A 72 27.66 -16.52 -5.17
C PHE A 72 26.24 -17.08 -5.07
N THR A 73 25.79 -17.25 -3.84
CA THR A 73 24.41 -17.63 -3.51
C THR A 73 23.58 -16.39 -3.14
N VAL A 74 22.27 -16.54 -3.14
CA VAL A 74 21.32 -15.50 -2.72
C VAL A 74 21.65 -14.99 -1.32
N GLU A 75 22.01 -15.87 -0.40
CA GLU A 75 22.33 -15.53 0.99
C GLU A 75 23.54 -14.59 1.11
N SER A 76 24.49 -14.64 0.15
CA SER A 76 25.67 -13.76 0.13
C SER A 76 25.32 -12.30 -0.14
N ILE A 77 24.19 -12.05 -0.79
CA ILE A 77 23.82 -10.73 -1.32
C ILE A 77 22.48 -10.23 -0.77
N MET A 78 21.57 -11.12 -0.36
CA MET A 78 20.24 -10.76 0.09
C MET A 78 20.24 -9.71 1.20
N ARG A 79 19.14 -8.97 1.31
CA ARG A 79 18.85 -8.09 2.42
C ARG A 79 18.08 -8.84 3.48
N SER A 80 18.61 -8.95 4.70
CA SER A 80 17.99 -9.66 5.83
C SER A 80 17.16 -8.76 6.76
N ASP A 81 17.36 -7.43 6.71
CA ASP A 81 16.66 -6.44 7.55
C ASP A 81 15.34 -5.94 6.95
N VAL A 82 14.63 -6.81 6.23
CA VAL A 82 13.28 -6.52 5.71
C VAL A 82 12.30 -6.48 6.88
N PRO A 83 11.48 -5.41 7.02
CA PRO A 83 10.52 -5.31 8.11
C PRO A 83 9.46 -6.42 8.01
N THR A 84 9.02 -6.89 9.17
CA THR A 84 7.96 -7.89 9.29
C THR A 84 6.73 -7.30 9.97
N ILE A 85 5.55 -7.84 9.65
CA ILE A 85 4.27 -7.41 10.19
C ILE A 85 3.37 -8.62 10.42
N HIS A 86 2.49 -8.55 11.43
CA HIS A 86 1.56 -9.63 11.72
C HIS A 86 0.32 -9.56 10.80
N PRO A 87 -0.31 -10.70 10.43
CA PRO A 87 -1.53 -10.71 9.61
C PRO A 87 -2.70 -9.90 10.17
N LEU A 88 -2.77 -9.75 11.49
CA LEU A 88 -3.81 -8.97 12.20
C LEU A 88 -3.40 -7.51 12.49
N ASP A 89 -2.21 -7.09 12.09
CA ASP A 89 -1.82 -5.68 12.17
C ASP A 89 -2.64 -4.84 11.17
N GLN A 90 -2.66 -3.53 11.40
CA GLN A 90 -3.31 -2.58 10.50
C GLN A 90 -2.45 -2.31 9.27
N MET A 91 -3.09 -2.10 8.13
CA MET A 91 -2.43 -1.85 6.84
C MET A 91 -1.62 -0.54 6.87
N GLU A 92 -2.04 0.44 7.66
CA GLU A 92 -1.35 1.71 7.88
C GLU A 92 0.07 1.50 8.44
N LYS A 93 0.26 0.48 9.27
CA LYS A 93 1.59 0.10 9.78
C LYS A 93 2.50 -0.43 8.67
N ALA A 94 1.94 -1.22 7.74
CA ALA A 94 2.68 -1.69 6.57
C ALA A 94 3.04 -0.52 5.64
N ALA A 95 2.11 0.41 5.42
CA ALA A 95 2.36 1.62 4.64
C ALA A 95 3.51 2.45 5.23
N HIS A 96 3.52 2.64 6.54
CA HIS A 96 4.61 3.35 7.23
C HIS A 96 5.95 2.65 7.06
N PHE A 97 6.02 1.32 7.15
CA PHE A 97 7.27 0.60 6.89
C PHE A 97 7.77 0.77 5.45
N LEU A 98 6.87 0.73 4.47
CA LEU A 98 7.22 0.96 3.06
C LEU A 98 7.72 2.39 2.80
N GLU A 99 7.16 3.38 3.52
CA GLU A 99 7.57 4.77 3.43
C GLU A 99 8.99 5.00 3.97
N VAL A 100 9.29 4.45 5.18
CA VAL A 100 10.51 4.83 5.92
C VAL A 100 11.69 3.90 5.70
N LYS A 101 11.51 2.70 5.17
CA LYS A 101 12.55 1.65 5.12
C LYS A 101 13.18 1.40 3.76
N SER A 102 12.76 2.08 2.70
CA SER A 102 13.25 1.86 1.33
C SER A 102 13.31 0.37 0.97
N VAL A 103 12.18 -0.33 1.13
CA VAL A 103 12.02 -1.75 0.81
C VAL A 103 10.94 -1.93 -0.24
N SER A 104 11.02 -2.98 -1.05
CA SER A 104 10.02 -3.27 -2.09
C SER A 104 8.73 -3.82 -1.51
N PHE A 105 8.79 -4.44 -0.33
CA PHE A 105 7.66 -5.03 0.37
C PHE A 105 7.94 -5.18 1.86
N VAL A 106 6.90 -5.38 2.64
CA VAL A 106 6.93 -5.80 4.05
C VAL A 106 6.56 -7.28 4.11
N ALA A 107 7.31 -8.10 4.83
CA ALA A 107 7.00 -9.52 4.99
C ALA A 107 5.91 -9.73 6.05
N VAL A 108 4.96 -10.62 5.78
CA VAL A 108 3.90 -10.97 6.72
C VAL A 108 4.26 -12.27 7.41
N VAL A 109 4.39 -12.22 8.74
CA VAL A 109 4.83 -13.35 9.57
C VAL A 109 3.86 -13.47 10.74
N ASP A 110 3.41 -14.70 11.03
CA ASP A 110 2.49 -14.95 12.15
C ASP A 110 3.21 -15.05 13.50
N GLU A 111 2.45 -15.30 14.56
CA GLU A 111 2.93 -15.45 15.94
C GLU A 111 3.88 -16.63 16.16
N TYR A 112 3.90 -17.60 15.25
CA TYR A 112 4.82 -18.76 15.28
C TYR A 112 6.09 -18.53 14.45
N GLY A 113 6.21 -17.34 13.84
CA GLY A 113 7.33 -17.00 12.95
C GLY A 113 7.17 -17.53 11.53
N ALA A 114 5.99 -18.06 11.16
CA ALA A 114 5.75 -18.61 9.84
C ALA A 114 5.45 -17.50 8.82
N PHE A 115 6.12 -17.54 7.68
CA PHE A 115 5.95 -16.64 6.56
C PHE A 115 4.60 -16.86 5.85
N LYS A 116 3.74 -15.87 5.86
CA LYS A 116 2.37 -15.92 5.30
C LYS A 116 2.22 -15.20 3.97
N GLY A 117 3.12 -14.27 3.65
CA GLY A 117 3.03 -13.49 2.42
C GLY A 117 3.75 -12.16 2.51
N ILE A 118 3.40 -11.23 1.63
CA ILE A 118 3.98 -9.88 1.61
C ILE A 118 2.92 -8.81 1.44
N VAL A 119 3.22 -7.60 1.89
CA VAL A 119 2.49 -6.37 1.54
C VAL A 119 3.39 -5.54 0.63
N THR A 120 2.91 -5.21 -0.56
CA THR A 120 3.62 -4.40 -1.55
C THR A 120 3.08 -2.98 -1.62
N HIS A 121 3.81 -2.06 -2.24
CA HIS A 121 3.30 -0.73 -2.59
C HIS A 121 2.00 -0.82 -3.40
N HIS A 122 1.91 -1.76 -4.34
CA HIS A 122 0.69 -1.98 -5.13
C HIS A 122 -0.51 -2.31 -4.23
N ALA A 123 -0.34 -3.17 -3.22
CA ALA A 123 -1.40 -3.50 -2.27
C ALA A 123 -1.87 -2.25 -1.49
N ILE A 124 -0.94 -1.41 -1.02
CA ILE A 124 -1.28 -0.16 -0.33
C ILE A 124 -2.05 0.80 -1.26
N PHE A 125 -1.58 1.02 -2.49
CA PHE A 125 -2.28 1.91 -3.43
C PHE A 125 -3.64 1.36 -3.85
N HIS A 126 -3.79 0.05 -3.98
CA HIS A 126 -5.09 -0.57 -4.24
C HIS A 126 -6.08 -0.27 -3.11
N GLU A 127 -5.67 -0.50 -1.86
CA GLU A 127 -6.49 -0.19 -0.69
C GLU A 127 -6.84 1.30 -0.59
N PHE A 128 -5.88 2.17 -0.90
CA PHE A 128 -6.13 3.60 -0.96
C PHE A 128 -7.23 3.94 -1.98
N THR A 129 -7.19 3.36 -3.19
CA THR A 129 -8.23 3.60 -4.20
C THR A 129 -9.60 3.07 -3.78
N GLU A 130 -9.65 1.94 -3.07
CA GLU A 130 -10.88 1.39 -2.51
C GLU A 130 -11.46 2.26 -1.39
N LEU A 131 -10.62 2.74 -0.45
CA LEU A 131 -11.02 3.65 0.63
C LEU A 131 -11.61 4.95 0.09
N PHE A 132 -11.00 5.53 -0.94
CA PHE A 132 -11.52 6.74 -1.58
C PHE A 132 -12.72 6.46 -2.49
N GLY A 133 -13.08 5.20 -2.72
CA GLY A 133 -14.19 4.81 -3.57
C GLY A 133 -13.99 5.24 -5.03
N LEU A 134 -12.76 5.16 -5.56
CA LEU A 134 -12.47 5.50 -6.94
C LEU A 134 -13.39 4.71 -7.89
N ASN A 135 -13.98 5.41 -8.86
CA ASN A 135 -14.98 4.87 -9.81
C ASN A 135 -16.33 4.42 -9.17
N LYS A 136 -16.56 4.76 -7.90
CA LYS A 136 -17.85 4.48 -7.22
C LYS A 136 -18.58 5.80 -6.97
N GLY A 137 -19.82 5.94 -7.48
CA GLY A 137 -20.65 7.14 -7.29
C GLY A 137 -20.04 8.45 -7.82
N ARG A 138 -20.54 9.58 -7.34
CA ARG A 138 -20.12 10.94 -7.70
C ARG A 138 -19.28 11.56 -6.60
N ARG A 139 -18.17 12.22 -6.96
CA ARG A 139 -17.30 12.91 -6.00
C ARG A 139 -17.83 14.29 -5.67
N LEU A 140 -17.96 14.61 -4.40
CA LEU A 140 -18.20 15.94 -3.85
C LEU A 140 -17.01 16.31 -2.96
N SER A 141 -16.41 17.46 -3.19
CA SER A 141 -15.39 18.05 -2.30
C SER A 141 -15.91 19.38 -1.77
N VAL A 142 -15.83 19.53 -0.45
CA VAL A 142 -16.25 20.76 0.23
C VAL A 142 -15.18 21.22 1.22
N ILE A 143 -15.08 22.54 1.37
CA ILE A 143 -14.34 23.14 2.47
C ILE A 143 -15.34 23.41 3.60
N ALA A 144 -15.03 22.88 4.77
CA ALA A 144 -15.79 23.07 5.98
C ALA A 144 -14.90 23.69 7.07
N TYR A 145 -15.47 24.53 7.94
CA TYR A 145 -14.77 24.98 9.13
C TYR A 145 -14.51 23.82 10.07
N ASP A 146 -13.33 23.79 10.71
CA ASP A 146 -12.95 22.75 11.69
C ASP A 146 -13.62 23.00 13.04
N ILE A 147 -14.95 22.93 13.05
CA ILE A 147 -15.79 23.08 14.25
C ILE A 147 -16.73 21.88 14.41
N PRO A 148 -17.14 21.53 15.64
CA PRO A 148 -18.06 20.44 15.88
C PRO A 148 -19.37 20.55 15.09
N GLY A 149 -19.86 19.42 14.60
CA GLY A 149 -21.15 19.33 13.91
C GLY A 149 -21.13 19.53 12.40
N GLN A 150 -20.05 20.00 11.78
CA GLN A 150 -20.01 20.23 10.33
C GLN A 150 -20.18 18.94 9.52
N ILE A 151 -19.48 17.86 9.93
CA ILE A 151 -19.62 16.54 9.29
C ILE A 151 -21.05 16.02 9.43
N SER A 152 -21.65 16.13 10.61
CA SER A 152 -23.03 15.71 10.87
C SER A 152 -24.02 16.49 9.99
N LYS A 153 -23.85 17.81 9.89
CA LYS A 153 -24.66 18.67 9.02
C LYS A 153 -24.57 18.24 7.56
N LEU A 154 -23.36 18.00 7.07
CA LEU A 154 -23.11 17.61 5.67
C LEU A 154 -23.72 16.24 5.34
N THR A 155 -23.48 15.24 6.18
CA THR A 155 -24.03 13.88 5.98
C THR A 155 -25.56 13.86 6.10
N LYS A 156 -26.16 14.69 6.97
CA LYS A 156 -27.61 14.87 7.08
C LYS A 156 -28.20 15.41 5.77
N ILE A 157 -27.61 16.47 5.20
CA ILE A 157 -28.05 17.01 3.91
C ILE A 157 -28.02 15.94 2.81
N ILE A 158 -26.95 15.15 2.75
CA ILE A 158 -26.82 14.08 1.76
C ILE A 158 -27.91 13.03 1.93
N SER A 159 -28.13 12.53 3.14
CA SER A 159 -29.11 11.48 3.42
C SER A 159 -30.55 11.93 3.23
N GLU A 160 -30.90 13.16 3.63
CA GLU A 160 -32.23 13.74 3.42
C GLU A 160 -32.58 13.98 1.96
N ASN A 161 -31.56 14.03 1.06
CA ASN A 161 -31.73 14.15 -0.38
C ASN A 161 -31.43 12.84 -1.15
N ASN A 162 -31.66 11.70 -0.53
CA ASN A 162 -31.50 10.35 -1.08
C ASN A 162 -30.08 10.06 -1.59
N GLY A 163 -29.06 10.59 -0.90
CA GLY A 163 -27.66 10.25 -1.14
C GLY A 163 -27.17 9.16 -0.20
N ASP A 164 -26.54 8.14 -0.76
CA ASP A 164 -25.84 7.08 -0.03
C ASP A 164 -24.33 7.37 -0.04
N VAL A 165 -23.73 7.49 1.14
CA VAL A 165 -22.30 7.80 1.30
C VAL A 165 -21.47 6.54 1.10
N ILE A 166 -20.68 6.48 0.04
CA ILE A 166 -19.79 5.35 -0.28
C ILE A 166 -18.45 5.49 0.43
N SER A 167 -17.86 6.68 0.42
CA SER A 167 -16.61 7.00 1.12
C SER A 167 -16.65 8.41 1.66
N PHE A 168 -15.93 8.61 2.76
CA PHE A 168 -15.87 9.88 3.45
C PHE A 168 -14.45 10.09 3.97
N VAL A 169 -13.77 11.13 3.50
CA VAL A 169 -12.39 11.43 3.86
C VAL A 169 -12.29 12.89 4.28
N VAL A 170 -11.69 13.11 5.43
CA VAL A 170 -11.37 14.47 5.91
C VAL A 170 -9.88 14.69 5.74
N VAL A 171 -9.53 15.74 5.02
CA VAL A 171 -8.16 16.12 4.74
C VAL A 171 -7.86 17.46 5.40
N ASP A 172 -6.74 17.53 6.09
CA ASP A 172 -6.20 18.81 6.55
C ASP A 172 -5.40 19.45 5.39
N PRO A 173 -5.85 20.56 4.84
CA PRO A 173 -5.16 21.23 3.72
C PRO A 173 -3.83 21.89 4.16
N LYS A 174 -3.45 21.75 5.46
CA LYS A 174 -2.25 22.39 6.05
C LYS A 174 -2.23 23.90 5.79
N SER A 175 -3.41 24.52 5.71
CA SER A 175 -3.56 25.96 5.57
C SER A 175 -3.47 26.64 6.94
N LEU A 176 -3.17 27.96 6.95
CA LEU A 176 -3.16 28.75 8.18
C LEU A 176 -4.57 29.06 8.73
N THR A 177 -5.61 28.48 8.13
CA THR A 177 -7.02 28.70 8.51
C THR A 177 -7.63 27.42 9.06
N ASP A 178 -8.50 27.56 10.06
CA ASP A 178 -9.23 26.44 10.71
C ASP A 178 -10.29 25.85 9.79
N VAL A 179 -9.85 25.25 8.68
CA VAL A 179 -10.74 24.60 7.72
C VAL A 179 -10.24 23.19 7.42
N LYS A 180 -11.17 22.31 7.06
CA LYS A 180 -10.91 20.96 6.56
C LYS A 180 -11.50 20.82 5.16
N GLU A 181 -10.80 20.10 4.31
CA GLU A 181 -11.39 19.58 3.08
C GLU A 181 -12.10 18.26 3.39
N VAL A 182 -13.35 18.15 2.98
CA VAL A 182 -14.13 16.93 3.12
C VAL A 182 -14.43 16.40 1.73
N VAL A 183 -13.87 15.25 1.41
CA VAL A 183 -14.08 14.56 0.14
C VAL A 183 -15.04 13.39 0.37
N ILE A 184 -16.16 13.39 -0.37
CA ILE A 184 -17.21 12.38 -0.23
C ILE A 184 -17.50 11.76 -1.59
N ARG A 185 -17.70 10.46 -1.62
CA ARG A 185 -18.32 9.77 -2.76
C ARG A 185 -19.75 9.40 -2.40
N ILE A 186 -20.66 9.76 -3.31
CA ILE A 186 -22.10 9.67 -3.09
C ILE A 186 -22.73 8.86 -4.23
N ARG A 187 -23.51 7.86 -3.88
CA ARG A 187 -24.42 7.19 -4.82
C ARG A 187 -25.78 7.87 -4.73
N THR A 188 -26.23 8.46 -5.81
CA THR A 188 -27.52 9.17 -5.87
C THR A 188 -27.89 9.45 -7.32
N ASP A 189 -29.19 9.51 -7.58
CA ASP A 189 -29.75 10.00 -8.85
C ASP A 189 -29.98 11.53 -8.81
N ASN A 190 -29.94 12.15 -7.60
CA ASN A 190 -30.19 13.58 -7.38
C ASN A 190 -28.93 14.33 -6.95
N PHE A 191 -27.81 14.16 -7.65
CA PHE A 191 -26.55 14.79 -7.25
C PHE A 191 -26.60 16.31 -7.30
N GLN A 192 -27.29 16.87 -8.31
CA GLN A 192 -27.40 18.32 -8.46
C GLN A 192 -28.18 18.96 -7.30
N GLY A 193 -29.30 18.35 -6.88
CA GLY A 193 -30.06 18.83 -5.73
C GLY A 193 -29.23 18.76 -4.41
N ILE A 194 -28.41 17.75 -4.26
CA ILE A 194 -27.48 17.69 -3.11
C ILE A 194 -26.48 18.84 -3.15
N LEU A 195 -25.89 19.14 -4.33
CA LEU A 195 -24.95 20.27 -4.48
C LEU A 195 -25.58 21.60 -4.10
N GLU A 196 -26.83 21.86 -4.54
CA GLU A 196 -27.56 23.09 -4.22
C GLU A 196 -27.78 23.21 -2.71
N LYS A 197 -28.28 22.15 -2.06
CA LYS A 197 -28.50 22.14 -0.60
C LYS A 197 -27.23 22.30 0.23
N VAL A 198 -26.13 21.72 -0.24
CA VAL A 198 -24.81 21.88 0.40
C VAL A 198 -24.34 23.32 0.31
N LYS A 199 -24.51 24.00 -0.87
CA LYS A 199 -24.18 25.42 -1.04
C LYS A 199 -25.05 26.31 -0.18
N GLU A 200 -26.39 26.12 -0.20
CA GLU A 200 -27.36 26.89 0.62
C GLU A 200 -27.04 26.79 2.12
N SER A 201 -26.44 25.66 2.56
CA SER A 201 -26.07 25.44 3.94
C SER A 201 -24.74 26.07 4.36
N GLY A 202 -24.09 26.81 3.44
CA GLY A 202 -22.87 27.57 3.72
C GLY A 202 -21.56 26.80 3.48
N PHE A 203 -21.59 25.61 2.89
CA PHE A 203 -20.38 24.91 2.49
C PHE A 203 -19.85 25.45 1.16
N LYS A 204 -18.51 25.60 1.08
CA LYS A 204 -17.85 25.96 -0.18
C LYS A 204 -17.49 24.69 -0.93
N ILE A 205 -18.08 24.49 -2.10
CA ILE A 205 -17.76 23.37 -3.00
C ILE A 205 -16.50 23.71 -3.80
N GLN A 206 -15.60 22.71 -3.97
CA GLN A 206 -14.41 22.76 -4.82
C GLN A 206 -14.67 22.11 -6.17
#